data_2af12ae8319615f145b1bb594f08df00
#
_entry.id   2af12ae8319615f145b1bb594f08df00
#
_cell.length_a   1.000
_cell.length_b   1.000
_cell.length_c   1.000
_cell.angle_alpha   90.00
_cell.angle_beta   90.00
_cell.angle_gamma   90.00
#
_symmetry.space_group_name_H-M   'P 1'
#
loop_
_entity.id
_entity.type
_entity.pdbx_description
1 polymer ?
#
loop_
_entity_poly.entity_id
_entity_poly.type
_entity_poly.pdbx_seq_one_letter_code
_entity_poly.pdbx_strand_id
1 'polypeptide(L)'
;MSSPNEITGSENFLVTNIQRFSVNDGPGIRTTVFLKGCPLRCAWCHNPECINPFNEIFHDTQKCIRCGACAESCPEGAITPPKKVQGKKRSSVLNNSCCPGQTEKVAETQEEAVINFEPPIIDRNKCTMCMKCVDACKYGAITKTAAAMTLEEVLADVASDEMFYKTSGGGATISGGEPLFHPGTTLALLRLFKEKGISTALDTSGYARWEVIEDLLEYLDLVLLDIKTLDDEKHVKWTGVSNTLIIENAKRLAETGKLMRLRLPIIHDVNYWDLEHPRAVVALARQLGDSVQGIDILPYHSLSESKNERLGRQYFFKGFPNLYKEDLQDYEKIIRDGGPWEVTIGGLLGVKKSQ
;
A
#
# COMPACT_ATOMS: atom_id res chain seq x y z
N MET A 1 16.64 29.94 -9.54
CA MET A 1 15.88 28.86 -8.87
C MET A 1 15.78 27.75 -9.90
N SER A 2 16.50 26.65 -9.70
CA SER A 2 16.54 25.55 -10.66
C SER A 2 15.18 24.86 -10.67
N SER A 3 14.60 24.73 -11.88
CA SER A 3 13.44 23.88 -12.16
C SER A 3 13.66 22.50 -11.52
N PRO A 4 12.63 21.80 -11.04
CA PRO A 4 12.78 20.40 -10.66
C PRO A 4 13.37 19.67 -11.87
N ASN A 5 14.43 18.86 -11.64
CA ASN A 5 15.08 18.11 -12.72
C ASN A 5 14.02 17.28 -13.45
N GLU A 6 13.62 17.69 -14.63
CA GLU A 6 12.77 16.89 -15.49
C GLU A 6 13.54 15.62 -15.85
N ILE A 7 12.95 14.47 -15.51
CA ILE A 7 13.48 13.18 -15.92
C ILE A 7 13.36 13.09 -17.44
N THR A 8 14.48 12.80 -18.11
CA THR A 8 14.48 12.49 -19.54
C THR A 8 13.93 11.09 -19.78
N GLY A 9 13.27 10.85 -20.92
CA GLY A 9 12.56 9.61 -21.22
C GLY A 9 13.36 8.31 -21.01
N SER A 10 14.69 8.37 -20.98
CA SER A 10 15.58 7.22 -20.80
C SER A 10 16.03 6.97 -19.35
N GLU A 11 15.68 7.85 -18.41
CA GLU A 11 16.06 7.65 -16.99
C GLU A 11 15.14 6.67 -16.30
N ASN A 12 15.74 5.70 -15.59
CA ASN A 12 15.01 4.71 -14.83
C ASN A 12 14.61 5.26 -13.45
N PHE A 13 13.38 4.97 -13.04
CA PHE A 13 12.89 5.20 -11.69
C PHE A 13 12.27 3.93 -11.11
N LEU A 14 12.07 3.89 -9.80
CA LEU A 14 11.60 2.69 -9.10
C LEU A 14 10.07 2.66 -9.02
N VAL A 15 9.48 1.62 -9.60
CA VAL A 15 8.07 1.28 -9.55
C VAL A 15 7.90 -0.01 -8.73
N THR A 16 7.12 0.05 -7.66
CA THR A 16 6.88 -1.11 -6.80
C THR A 16 5.81 -2.03 -7.38
N ASN A 17 4.81 -1.45 -8.03
CA ASN A 17 3.72 -2.18 -8.67
C ASN A 17 3.03 -1.31 -9.73
N ILE A 18 2.45 -1.95 -10.74
CA ILE A 18 1.43 -1.37 -11.60
C ILE A 18 0.19 -2.22 -11.43
N GLN A 19 -0.80 -1.67 -10.72
CA GLN A 19 -2.05 -2.38 -10.43
C GLN A 19 -3.10 -2.03 -11.48
N ARG A 20 -3.41 -2.98 -12.32
CA ARG A 20 -4.45 -2.86 -13.34
C ARG A 20 -5.82 -3.14 -12.73
N PHE A 21 -6.86 -2.61 -13.35
CA PHE A 21 -8.27 -2.83 -12.96
C PHE A 21 -8.60 -2.40 -11.53
N SER A 22 -7.94 -1.37 -11.01
CA SER A 22 -8.30 -0.80 -9.71
C SER A 22 -9.64 -0.08 -9.79
N VAL A 23 -10.51 -0.33 -8.81
CA VAL A 23 -11.82 0.31 -8.64
C VAL A 23 -11.90 1.15 -7.37
N ASN A 24 -10.79 1.25 -6.63
CA ASN A 24 -10.72 1.98 -5.36
C ASN A 24 -9.76 3.19 -5.41
N ASP A 25 -9.12 3.44 -6.56
CA ASP A 25 -8.12 4.49 -6.72
C ASP A 25 -8.62 5.62 -7.62
N GLY A 26 -9.87 6.01 -7.42
CA GLY A 26 -10.59 7.05 -8.16
C GLY A 26 -11.77 6.50 -8.97
N PRO A 27 -12.49 7.37 -9.69
CA PRO A 27 -13.67 6.99 -10.48
C PRO A 27 -13.33 6.04 -11.61
N GLY A 28 -14.26 5.12 -11.89
CA GLY A 28 -14.14 4.14 -12.98
C GLY A 28 -13.08 3.08 -12.74
N ILE A 29 -12.68 2.38 -13.81
CA ILE A 29 -11.59 1.40 -13.78
C ILE A 29 -10.27 2.13 -14.06
N ARG A 30 -9.30 1.97 -13.17
CA ARG A 30 -8.01 2.66 -13.27
C ARG A 30 -6.82 1.71 -13.26
N THR A 31 -5.73 2.17 -13.84
CA THR A 31 -4.42 1.54 -13.65
C THR A 31 -3.61 2.43 -12.72
N THR A 32 -3.21 1.87 -11.57
CA THR A 32 -2.50 2.60 -10.52
C THR A 32 -1.03 2.26 -10.56
N VAL A 33 -0.19 3.29 -10.73
CA VAL A 33 1.28 3.20 -10.72
C VAL A 33 1.78 3.55 -9.32
N PHE A 34 2.47 2.62 -8.66
CA PHE A 34 3.00 2.81 -7.31
C PHE A 34 4.48 3.17 -7.35
N LEU A 35 4.80 4.43 -7.07
CA LEU A 35 6.18 4.92 -6.96
C LEU A 35 6.79 4.58 -5.60
N LYS A 36 8.12 4.55 -5.54
CA LYS A 36 8.88 4.27 -4.32
C LYS A 36 9.39 5.56 -3.68
N GLY A 37 9.35 5.64 -2.36
CA GLY A 37 9.72 6.81 -1.56
C GLY A 37 8.52 7.48 -0.91
N CYS A 38 8.60 7.73 0.40
CA CYS A 38 7.57 8.44 1.16
C CYS A 38 8.23 9.18 2.34
N PRO A 39 7.90 10.45 2.57
CA PRO A 39 8.38 11.17 3.75
C PRO A 39 7.66 10.76 5.04
N LEU A 40 6.47 10.16 4.94
CA LEU A 40 5.70 9.69 6.08
C LEU A 40 6.15 8.30 6.54
N ARG A 41 5.88 7.99 7.81
CA ARG A 41 6.17 6.69 8.45
C ARG A 41 4.93 6.16 9.17
N CYS A 42 3.80 6.14 8.45
CA CYS A 42 2.52 5.69 9.01
C CYS A 42 2.63 4.29 9.62
N ALA A 43 2.24 4.16 10.88
CA ALA A 43 2.34 2.88 11.60
C ALA A 43 1.48 1.76 11.00
N TRP A 44 0.45 2.11 10.24
CA TRP A 44 -0.46 1.20 9.52
C TRP A 44 -0.20 1.12 8.01
N CYS A 45 0.94 1.60 7.51
CA CYS A 45 1.19 1.72 6.07
C CYS A 45 0.81 0.45 5.30
N HIS A 46 -0.07 0.58 4.30
CA HIS A 46 -0.53 -0.54 3.48
C HIS A 46 0.51 -0.98 2.44
N ASN A 47 1.43 -0.07 2.07
CA ASN A 47 2.50 -0.31 1.12
C ASN A 47 3.87 -0.03 1.75
N PRO A 48 4.26 -0.79 2.82
CA PRO A 48 5.52 -0.54 3.51
C PRO A 48 6.75 -0.71 2.61
N GLU A 49 6.62 -1.47 1.51
CA GLU A 49 7.63 -1.60 0.47
C GLU A 49 7.87 -0.31 -0.31
N CYS A 50 6.93 0.63 -0.31
CA CYS A 50 7.06 1.92 -0.98
C CYS A 50 7.73 3.00 -0.13
N ILE A 51 7.96 2.77 1.18
CA ILE A 51 8.41 3.81 2.10
C ILE A 51 9.82 4.30 1.76
N ASN A 52 10.80 3.39 1.61
CA ASN A 52 12.17 3.78 1.33
C ASN A 52 12.37 4.10 -0.16
N PRO A 53 13.17 5.13 -0.53
CA PRO A 53 13.36 5.51 -1.93
C PRO A 53 14.30 4.58 -2.71
N PHE A 54 14.90 3.60 -2.07
CA PHE A 54 15.79 2.61 -2.66
C PHE A 54 15.18 1.21 -2.63
N ASN A 55 15.69 0.31 -3.48
CA ASN A 55 15.23 -1.07 -3.50
C ASN A 55 15.55 -1.79 -2.20
N GLU A 56 14.61 -2.61 -1.73
CA GLU A 56 14.75 -3.47 -0.57
C GLU A 56 14.49 -4.92 -0.98
N ILE A 57 14.66 -5.82 -0.04
CA ILE A 57 14.51 -7.25 -0.25
C ILE A 57 13.25 -7.74 0.47
N PHE A 58 12.32 -8.32 -0.27
CA PHE A 58 11.29 -9.18 0.28
C PHE A 58 11.85 -10.59 0.50
N HIS A 59 11.58 -11.19 1.65
CA HIS A 59 11.83 -12.59 1.93
C HIS A 59 10.53 -13.32 2.27
N ASP A 60 10.03 -14.08 1.31
CA ASP A 60 8.84 -14.90 1.48
C ASP A 60 9.24 -16.28 2.02
N THR A 61 9.11 -16.46 3.33
CA THR A 61 9.51 -17.69 4.01
C THR A 61 8.65 -18.90 3.64
N GLN A 62 7.43 -18.68 3.11
CA GLN A 62 6.53 -19.74 2.64
C GLN A 62 7.01 -20.33 1.31
N LYS A 63 7.56 -19.49 0.41
CA LYS A 63 8.16 -19.94 -0.86
C LYS A 63 9.56 -20.49 -0.69
N CYS A 64 10.19 -20.27 0.47
CA CYS A 64 11.58 -20.66 0.71
C CYS A 64 11.72 -22.17 0.87
N ILE A 65 12.44 -22.81 -0.04
CA ILE A 65 12.80 -24.25 0.04
C ILE A 65 14.02 -24.53 0.94
N ARG A 66 14.60 -23.52 1.54
CA ARG A 66 15.72 -23.60 2.49
C ARG A 66 17.01 -24.16 1.89
N CYS A 67 17.29 -23.91 0.61
CA CYS A 67 18.47 -24.43 -0.09
C CYS A 67 19.82 -23.80 0.34
N GLY A 68 19.79 -22.61 1.00
CA GLY A 68 20.99 -21.93 1.47
C GLY A 68 21.72 -21.04 0.45
N ALA A 69 21.38 -21.09 -0.85
CA ALA A 69 22.06 -20.35 -1.92
C ALA A 69 22.16 -18.82 -1.66
N CYS A 70 21.17 -18.24 -1.02
CA CYS A 70 21.17 -16.81 -0.65
C CYS A 70 22.22 -16.48 0.42
N ALA A 71 22.48 -17.40 1.37
CA ALA A 71 23.51 -17.21 2.39
C ALA A 71 24.91 -17.34 1.79
N GLU A 72 25.12 -18.31 0.90
CA GLU A 72 26.39 -18.51 0.18
C GLU A 72 26.74 -17.33 -0.73
N SER A 73 25.73 -16.70 -1.35
CA SER A 73 25.93 -15.57 -2.26
C SER A 73 26.11 -14.22 -1.58
N CYS A 74 25.88 -14.14 -0.26
CA CYS A 74 25.92 -12.88 0.48
C CYS A 74 27.35 -12.48 0.86
N PRO A 75 27.93 -11.42 0.25
CA PRO A 75 29.31 -11.00 0.54
C PRO A 75 29.50 -10.48 1.97
N GLU A 76 28.43 -9.93 2.56
CA GLU A 76 28.46 -9.32 3.90
C GLU A 76 28.15 -10.35 5.01
N GLY A 77 27.90 -11.62 4.67
CA GLY A 77 27.44 -12.59 5.65
C GLY A 77 26.17 -12.18 6.40
N ALA A 78 25.34 -11.35 5.76
CA ALA A 78 24.10 -10.82 6.35
C ALA A 78 22.97 -11.86 6.37
N ILE A 79 23.13 -13.02 5.77
CA ILE A 79 22.09 -14.06 5.69
C ILE A 79 22.59 -15.30 6.41
N THR A 80 21.87 -15.70 7.48
CA THR A 80 22.19 -16.96 8.16
C THR A 80 21.78 -18.15 7.31
N PRO A 81 22.60 -19.23 7.24
CA PRO A 81 22.18 -20.43 6.54
C PRO A 81 21.00 -21.11 7.25
N PRO A 82 20.20 -21.92 6.53
CA PRO A 82 19.09 -22.67 7.12
C PRO A 82 19.58 -23.58 8.25
N LYS A 83 18.89 -23.54 9.39
CA LYS A 83 19.22 -24.38 10.55
C LYS A 83 18.37 -25.64 10.57
N LYS A 84 19.00 -26.77 10.84
CA LYS A 84 18.29 -28.03 11.12
C LYS A 84 17.57 -27.91 12.47
N VAL A 85 16.29 -28.26 12.50
CA VAL A 85 15.49 -28.36 13.72
C VAL A 85 14.81 -29.72 13.77
N GLN A 86 14.78 -30.34 14.96
CA GLN A 86 14.02 -31.56 15.15
C GLN A 86 12.55 -31.20 15.23
N GLY A 87 11.75 -31.66 14.29
CA GLY A 87 10.31 -31.51 14.25
C GLY A 87 9.60 -32.81 14.61
N LYS A 88 8.44 -32.69 15.22
CA LYS A 88 7.51 -33.82 15.42
C LYS A 88 6.47 -33.80 14.31
N LYS A 89 6.31 -34.90 13.60
CA LYS A 89 5.24 -35.04 12.62
C LYS A 89 3.91 -35.22 13.38
N ARG A 90 2.97 -34.28 13.27
CA ARG A 90 1.58 -34.55 13.62
C ARG A 90 0.94 -35.35 12.48
N SER A 91 0.79 -36.65 12.65
CA SER A 91 -0.03 -37.45 11.76
C SER A 91 -1.52 -37.08 12.03
N SER A 92 -2.12 -36.34 11.10
CA SER A 92 -3.59 -36.27 11.06
C SER A 92 -4.10 -37.61 10.53
N VAL A 93 -4.58 -38.45 11.40
CA VAL A 93 -5.36 -39.62 11.01
C VAL A 93 -6.72 -39.11 10.53
N LEU A 94 -6.94 -39.14 9.21
CA LEU A 94 -8.27 -39.00 8.65
C LEU A 94 -9.06 -40.26 9.05
N ASN A 95 -9.90 -40.15 10.06
CA ASN A 95 -10.90 -41.18 10.40
C ASN A 95 -11.98 -41.16 9.31
N ASN A 96 -11.80 -41.93 8.24
CA ASN A 96 -12.89 -42.36 7.39
C ASN A 96 -13.55 -43.58 8.02
N SER A 97 -14.44 -43.36 8.98
CA SER A 97 -15.33 -44.40 9.48
C SER A 97 -16.68 -44.28 8.79
N CYS A 98 -16.89 -45.07 7.78
CA CYS A 98 -18.17 -45.29 7.10
C CYS A 98 -18.86 -46.58 7.53
N CYS A 99 -18.78 -47.03 8.78
CA CYS A 99 -19.63 -48.13 9.28
C CYS A 99 -19.70 -48.15 10.83
N PRO A 100 -20.88 -48.26 11.47
CA PRO A 100 -21.00 -48.38 12.90
C PRO A 100 -20.80 -49.85 13.33
N GLY A 101 -19.79 -50.11 14.16
CA GLY A 101 -19.75 -51.39 14.88
C GLY A 101 -18.45 -52.16 14.97
N GLN A 102 -17.27 -51.53 14.85
CA GLN A 102 -16.00 -52.20 15.18
C GLN A 102 -15.15 -51.35 16.12
N THR A 103 -14.92 -51.89 17.32
CA THR A 103 -13.94 -51.35 18.28
C THR A 103 -12.52 -51.70 17.80
N GLU A 104 -11.86 -50.77 17.12
CA GLU A 104 -10.46 -50.93 16.77
C GLU A 104 -9.56 -50.46 17.89
N LYS A 105 -8.57 -51.32 18.17
CA LYS A 105 -7.47 -51.03 19.06
C LYS A 105 -6.71 -49.80 18.55
N VAL A 106 -6.56 -48.79 19.44
CA VAL A 106 -5.71 -47.63 19.19
C VAL A 106 -4.27 -48.11 18.91
N ALA A 107 -3.84 -48.02 17.68
CA ALA A 107 -2.46 -48.25 17.30
C ALA A 107 -1.62 -47.10 17.90
N GLU A 108 -0.62 -47.46 18.71
CA GLU A 108 0.39 -46.49 19.19
C GLU A 108 1.07 -45.88 17.95
N THR A 109 0.85 -44.59 17.74
CA THR A 109 1.51 -43.84 16.69
C THR A 109 2.99 -43.65 17.05
N GLN A 110 3.87 -44.33 16.34
CA GLN A 110 5.32 -44.05 16.41
C GLN A 110 5.55 -42.63 15.87
N GLU A 111 6.05 -41.74 16.73
CA GLU A 111 6.47 -40.39 16.33
C GLU A 111 7.79 -40.52 15.50
N GLU A 112 7.68 -40.42 14.19
CA GLU A 112 8.85 -40.28 13.35
C GLU A 112 9.45 -38.87 13.50
N ALA A 113 10.74 -38.81 13.86
CA ALA A 113 11.48 -37.57 13.90
C ALA A 113 11.65 -37.03 12.47
N VAL A 114 10.99 -35.91 12.18
CA VAL A 114 11.15 -35.22 10.89
C VAL A 114 12.18 -34.11 11.06
N ILE A 115 13.22 -34.14 10.21
CA ILE A 115 14.21 -33.07 10.15
C ILE A 115 13.56 -31.92 9.36
N ASN A 116 13.23 -30.85 10.04
CA ASN A 116 12.81 -29.59 9.44
C ASN A 116 13.99 -28.63 9.36
N PHE A 117 13.91 -27.66 8.45
CA PHE A 117 14.86 -26.56 8.39
C PHE A 117 14.10 -25.26 8.63
N GLU A 118 14.63 -24.39 9.48
CA GLU A 118 14.18 -23.02 9.57
C GLU A 118 14.65 -22.22 8.34
N PRO A 119 13.85 -21.27 7.85
CA PRO A 119 14.27 -20.42 6.75
C PRO A 119 15.48 -19.55 7.15
N PRO A 120 16.31 -19.13 6.20
CA PRO A 120 17.40 -18.19 6.45
C PRO A 120 16.85 -16.89 7.04
N ILE A 121 17.61 -16.25 7.93
CA ILE A 121 17.28 -14.94 8.51
C ILE A 121 18.21 -13.90 7.88
N ILE A 122 17.64 -12.78 7.43
CA ILE A 122 18.37 -11.65 6.88
C ILE A 122 18.61 -10.61 7.98
N ASP A 123 19.88 -10.42 8.37
CA ASP A 123 20.30 -9.31 9.23
C ASP A 123 20.27 -8.00 8.42
N ARG A 124 19.24 -7.20 8.64
CA ARG A 124 19.03 -5.95 7.90
C ARG A 124 20.06 -4.88 8.22
N ASN A 125 20.76 -4.97 9.37
CA ASN A 125 21.81 -4.02 9.75
C ASN A 125 23.12 -4.28 9.01
N LYS A 126 23.38 -5.53 8.61
CA LYS A 126 24.55 -5.92 7.83
C LYS A 126 24.32 -5.86 6.33
N CYS A 127 23.05 -5.86 5.91
CA CYS A 127 22.68 -5.94 4.51
C CYS A 127 22.95 -4.63 3.77
N THR A 128 23.85 -4.65 2.78
CA THR A 128 24.17 -3.50 1.92
C THR A 128 23.22 -3.34 0.73
N MET A 129 22.14 -4.13 0.65
CA MET A 129 21.17 -4.15 -0.45
C MET A 129 21.80 -4.40 -1.84
N CYS A 130 22.87 -5.18 -1.91
CA CYS A 130 23.59 -5.50 -3.16
C CYS A 130 22.82 -6.43 -4.11
N MET A 131 21.69 -6.99 -3.70
CA MET A 131 20.75 -7.84 -4.45
C MET A 131 21.30 -9.20 -4.92
N LYS A 132 22.53 -9.59 -4.60
CA LYS A 132 23.12 -10.89 -5.01
C LYS A 132 22.31 -12.11 -4.53
N CYS A 133 21.68 -12.01 -3.36
CA CYS A 133 20.78 -13.05 -2.85
C CYS A 133 19.48 -13.18 -3.64
N VAL A 134 19.01 -12.09 -4.27
CA VAL A 134 17.87 -12.12 -5.18
C VAL A 134 18.23 -12.90 -6.44
N ASP A 135 19.38 -12.59 -7.04
CA ASP A 135 19.87 -13.26 -8.25
C ASP A 135 20.15 -14.77 -8.02
N ALA A 136 20.59 -15.12 -6.80
CA ALA A 136 20.83 -16.51 -6.39
C ALA A 136 19.54 -17.30 -6.10
N CYS A 137 18.42 -16.64 -5.84
CA CYS A 137 17.17 -17.30 -5.43
C CYS A 137 16.32 -17.73 -6.61
N LYS A 138 16.53 -18.95 -7.12
CA LYS A 138 15.79 -19.52 -8.25
C LYS A 138 14.29 -19.78 -7.99
N TYR A 139 13.87 -19.73 -6.73
CA TYR A 139 12.48 -20.05 -6.33
C TYR A 139 11.65 -18.81 -6.03
N GLY A 140 12.19 -17.61 -6.26
CA GLY A 140 11.46 -16.35 -6.02
C GLY A 140 11.05 -16.12 -4.57
N ALA A 141 11.72 -16.80 -3.61
CA ALA A 141 11.52 -16.58 -2.19
C ALA A 141 12.17 -15.27 -1.71
N ILE A 142 13.21 -14.81 -2.40
CA ILE A 142 13.86 -13.53 -2.18
C ILE A 142 13.69 -12.70 -3.46
N THR A 143 13.07 -11.52 -3.35
CA THR A 143 12.79 -10.65 -4.49
C THR A 143 13.08 -9.18 -4.15
N LYS A 144 13.27 -8.36 -5.18
CA LYS A 144 13.31 -6.89 -5.05
C LYS A 144 11.91 -6.35 -4.75
N THR A 145 11.84 -5.23 -4.04
CA THR A 145 10.59 -4.54 -3.76
C THR A 145 10.10 -3.67 -4.91
N ALA A 146 10.96 -3.33 -5.86
CA ALA A 146 10.60 -2.51 -7.02
C ALA A 146 11.40 -2.91 -8.27
N ALA A 147 10.82 -2.67 -9.43
CA ALA A 147 11.50 -2.71 -10.71
C ALA A 147 11.99 -1.30 -11.09
N ALA A 148 13.14 -1.21 -11.77
CA ALA A 148 13.55 0.00 -12.46
C ALA A 148 12.82 0.04 -13.81
N MET A 149 12.08 1.11 -14.07
CA MET A 149 11.28 1.29 -15.29
C MET A 149 11.53 2.66 -15.91
N THR A 150 11.38 2.77 -17.22
CA THR A 150 11.37 4.03 -17.94
C THR A 150 9.95 4.61 -18.02
N LEU A 151 9.83 5.87 -18.42
CA LEU A 151 8.54 6.53 -18.66
C LEU A 151 7.72 5.79 -19.74
N GLU A 152 8.41 5.34 -20.80
CA GLU A 152 7.80 4.63 -21.94
C GLU A 152 7.26 3.27 -21.52
N GLU A 153 7.98 2.51 -20.67
CA GLU A 153 7.53 1.22 -20.17
C GLU A 153 6.27 1.37 -19.31
N VAL A 154 6.25 2.35 -18.41
CA VAL A 154 5.06 2.65 -17.59
C VAL A 154 3.89 3.09 -18.46
N LEU A 155 4.14 3.95 -19.46
CA LEU A 155 3.10 4.38 -20.38
C LEU A 155 2.53 3.21 -21.20
N ALA A 156 3.37 2.29 -21.66
CA ALA A 156 2.93 1.12 -22.42
C ALA A 156 1.98 0.23 -21.58
N ASP A 157 2.32 0.00 -20.30
CA ASP A 157 1.47 -0.76 -19.38
C ASP A 157 0.13 -0.05 -19.14
N VAL A 158 0.16 1.25 -18.83
CA VAL A 158 -1.04 2.05 -18.56
C VAL A 158 -1.93 2.13 -19.81
N ALA A 159 -1.36 2.41 -20.98
CA ALA A 159 -2.12 2.55 -22.23
C ALA A 159 -2.78 1.25 -22.69
N SER A 160 -2.28 0.09 -22.24
CA SER A 160 -2.88 -1.22 -22.58
C SER A 160 -4.32 -1.37 -22.07
N ASP A 161 -4.74 -0.55 -21.08
CA ASP A 161 -6.08 -0.57 -20.48
C ASP A 161 -7.02 0.54 -21.01
N GLU A 162 -6.63 1.28 -22.05
CA GLU A 162 -7.36 2.46 -22.55
C GLU A 162 -8.85 2.16 -22.86
N MET A 163 -9.17 0.97 -23.36
CA MET A 163 -10.55 0.57 -23.65
C MET A 163 -11.42 0.58 -22.39
N PHE A 164 -10.86 0.13 -21.26
CA PHE A 164 -11.58 0.11 -19.98
C PHE A 164 -11.76 1.53 -19.41
N TYR A 165 -10.80 2.43 -19.63
CA TYR A 165 -10.93 3.82 -19.21
C TYR A 165 -12.08 4.52 -19.94
N LYS A 166 -12.16 4.35 -21.26
CA LYS A 166 -13.22 4.95 -22.10
C LYS A 166 -14.62 4.47 -21.74
N THR A 167 -14.76 3.20 -21.35
CA THR A 167 -16.06 2.61 -21.03
C THR A 167 -16.53 2.90 -19.60
N SER A 168 -15.60 3.11 -18.67
CA SER A 168 -15.90 3.30 -17.25
C SER A 168 -15.76 4.73 -16.74
N GLY A 169 -15.21 5.65 -17.55
CA GLY A 169 -14.80 6.97 -17.09
C GLY A 169 -13.56 6.93 -16.18
N GLY A 170 -12.75 5.87 -16.27
CA GLY A 170 -11.54 5.68 -15.50
C GLY A 170 -10.29 6.34 -16.11
N GLY A 171 -9.10 5.83 -15.79
CA GLY A 171 -7.83 6.37 -16.26
C GLY A 171 -6.61 5.87 -15.51
N ALA A 172 -5.58 6.67 -15.41
CA ALA A 172 -4.37 6.38 -14.64
C ALA A 172 -4.37 7.08 -13.28
N THR A 173 -3.87 6.39 -12.26
CA THR A 173 -3.62 6.98 -10.94
C THR A 173 -2.14 6.81 -10.61
N ILE A 174 -1.48 7.88 -10.16
CA ILE A 174 -0.15 7.80 -9.60
C ILE A 174 -0.28 7.78 -8.08
N SER A 175 0.29 6.77 -7.46
CA SER A 175 0.26 6.48 -6.03
C SER A 175 1.61 5.89 -5.58
N GLY A 176 1.63 5.10 -4.51
CA GLY A 176 2.81 4.35 -4.09
C GLY A 176 3.19 4.61 -2.65
N GLY A 177 4.37 5.20 -2.43
CA GLY A 177 4.73 5.85 -1.19
C GLY A 177 4.06 7.21 -1.13
N GLU A 178 4.76 8.24 -1.64
CA GLU A 178 4.23 9.57 -1.87
C GLU A 178 4.70 10.05 -3.25
N PRO A 179 3.83 10.23 -4.22
CA PRO A 179 4.23 10.68 -5.56
C PRO A 179 4.94 12.03 -5.57
N LEU A 180 4.57 12.94 -4.65
CA LEU A 180 5.19 14.25 -4.50
C LEU A 180 6.64 14.19 -3.96
N PHE A 181 7.09 13.00 -3.54
CA PHE A 181 8.49 12.76 -3.18
C PHE A 181 9.41 12.75 -4.42
N HIS A 182 8.86 12.41 -5.60
CA HIS A 182 9.55 12.42 -6.89
C HIS A 182 8.82 13.34 -7.88
N PRO A 183 8.82 14.67 -7.65
CA PRO A 183 7.99 15.60 -8.42
C PRO A 183 8.27 15.57 -9.92
N GLY A 184 9.54 15.46 -10.34
CA GLY A 184 9.90 15.38 -11.76
C GLY A 184 9.36 14.14 -12.46
N THR A 185 9.46 12.96 -11.82
CA THR A 185 8.89 11.70 -12.36
C THR A 185 7.36 11.78 -12.43
N THR A 186 6.73 12.28 -11.37
CA THR A 186 5.27 12.42 -11.29
C THR A 186 4.76 13.36 -12.38
N LEU A 187 5.41 14.52 -12.55
CA LEU A 187 5.07 15.47 -13.60
C LEU A 187 5.20 14.86 -15.01
N ALA A 188 6.32 14.18 -15.28
CA ALA A 188 6.57 13.55 -16.57
C ALA A 188 5.51 12.47 -16.90
N LEU A 189 5.16 11.63 -15.94
CA LEU A 189 4.11 10.61 -16.12
C LEU A 189 2.74 11.24 -16.36
N LEU A 190 2.35 12.26 -15.58
CA LEU A 190 1.07 12.95 -15.76
C LEU A 190 0.97 13.60 -17.14
N ARG A 191 2.02 14.26 -17.61
CA ARG A 191 2.10 14.83 -18.98
C ARG A 191 1.86 13.77 -20.04
N LEU A 192 2.61 12.67 -19.98
CA LEU A 192 2.48 11.56 -20.93
C LEU A 192 1.07 10.96 -20.94
N PHE A 193 0.44 10.78 -19.79
CA PHE A 193 -0.92 10.27 -19.71
C PHE A 193 -1.92 11.28 -20.34
N LYS A 194 -1.78 12.57 -20.07
CA LYS A 194 -2.62 13.62 -20.68
C LYS A 194 -2.43 13.71 -22.18
N GLU A 195 -1.21 13.63 -22.71
CA GLU A 195 -0.92 13.61 -24.15
C GLU A 195 -1.57 12.41 -24.86
N LYS A 196 -1.78 11.30 -24.17
CA LYS A 196 -2.53 10.13 -24.64
C LYS A 196 -4.04 10.25 -24.44
N GLY A 197 -4.54 11.34 -23.86
CA GLY A 197 -5.96 11.52 -23.55
C GLY A 197 -6.45 10.62 -22.41
N ILE A 198 -5.55 10.14 -21.56
CA ILE A 198 -5.88 9.32 -20.40
C ILE A 198 -6.18 10.25 -19.20
N SER A 199 -7.34 10.05 -18.56
CA SER A 199 -7.68 10.79 -17.34
C SER A 199 -6.72 10.46 -16.21
N THR A 200 -6.28 11.50 -15.46
CA THR A 200 -5.23 11.43 -14.46
C THR A 200 -5.75 11.66 -13.05
N ALA A 201 -5.28 10.86 -12.11
CA ALA A 201 -5.49 11.09 -10.69
C ALA A 201 -4.17 10.99 -9.94
N LEU A 202 -4.06 11.76 -8.85
CA LEU A 202 -2.93 11.72 -7.93
C LEU A 202 -3.43 11.28 -6.56
N ASP A 203 -2.94 10.12 -6.08
CA ASP A 203 -3.21 9.61 -4.74
C ASP A 203 -2.04 10.01 -3.82
N THR A 204 -2.30 10.97 -2.94
CA THR A 204 -1.26 11.67 -2.18
C THR A 204 -1.69 12.01 -0.77
N SER A 205 -0.72 12.08 0.14
CA SER A 205 -0.93 12.70 1.44
C SER A 205 -0.98 14.24 1.38
N GLY A 206 -0.55 14.85 0.28
CA GLY A 206 -0.41 16.29 0.14
C GLY A 206 0.77 16.88 0.92
N TYR A 207 1.67 16.06 1.47
CA TYR A 207 2.82 16.52 2.24
C TYR A 207 3.99 16.90 1.34
N ALA A 208 3.89 18.06 0.71
CA ALA A 208 4.92 18.66 -0.14
C ALA A 208 4.84 20.18 -0.08
N ARG A 209 5.88 20.88 -0.51
CA ARG A 209 5.80 22.31 -0.72
C ARG A 209 4.78 22.61 -1.83
N TRP A 210 4.07 23.72 -1.70
CA TRP A 210 3.01 24.08 -2.65
C TRP A 210 3.48 24.14 -4.11
N GLU A 211 4.65 24.70 -4.35
CA GLU A 211 5.21 24.85 -5.72
C GLU A 211 5.30 23.49 -6.44
N VAL A 212 5.57 22.41 -5.69
CA VAL A 212 5.58 21.05 -6.24
C VAL A 212 4.20 20.60 -6.69
N ILE A 213 3.16 20.95 -5.93
CA ILE A 213 1.76 20.61 -6.27
C ILE A 213 1.28 21.49 -7.42
N GLU A 214 1.59 22.77 -7.39
CA GLU A 214 1.20 23.77 -8.39
C GLU A 214 1.68 23.37 -9.79
N ASP A 215 2.93 22.90 -9.92
CA ASP A 215 3.49 22.43 -11.20
C ASP A 215 2.73 21.25 -11.82
N LEU A 216 1.98 20.48 -11.01
CA LEU A 216 1.22 19.30 -11.46
C LEU A 216 -0.22 19.64 -11.88
N LEU A 217 -0.76 20.77 -11.46
CA LEU A 217 -2.20 21.08 -11.55
C LEU A 217 -2.74 21.04 -12.98
N GLU A 218 -1.94 21.48 -13.97
CA GLU A 218 -2.35 21.48 -15.38
C GLU A 218 -2.62 20.05 -15.90
N TYR A 219 -1.89 19.06 -15.37
CA TYR A 219 -1.92 17.67 -15.83
C TYR A 219 -2.79 16.76 -14.94
N LEU A 220 -3.46 17.31 -13.91
CA LEU A 220 -4.31 16.57 -12.99
C LEU A 220 -5.79 16.82 -13.28
N ASP A 221 -6.58 15.74 -13.33
CA ASP A 221 -8.04 15.81 -13.36
C ASP A 221 -8.63 15.68 -11.95
N LEU A 222 -8.02 14.87 -11.09
CA LEU A 222 -8.50 14.57 -9.75
C LEU A 222 -7.37 14.39 -8.76
N VAL A 223 -7.56 14.89 -7.54
CA VAL A 223 -6.69 14.61 -6.40
C VAL A 223 -7.42 13.68 -5.43
N LEU A 224 -6.80 12.55 -5.10
CA LEU A 224 -7.21 11.66 -4.02
C LEU A 224 -6.36 12.03 -2.81
N LEU A 225 -6.93 12.84 -1.91
CA LEU A 225 -6.18 13.42 -0.80
C LEU A 225 -6.42 12.65 0.49
N ASP A 226 -5.37 12.06 1.03
CA ASP A 226 -5.41 11.32 2.28
C ASP A 226 -5.49 12.24 3.50
N ILE A 227 -6.59 12.21 4.22
CA ILE A 227 -6.78 12.84 5.53
C ILE A 227 -6.70 11.77 6.61
N LYS A 228 -5.51 11.61 7.19
CA LYS A 228 -5.23 10.50 8.14
C LYS A 228 -5.78 10.79 9.54
N THR A 229 -5.57 12.00 10.01
CA THR A 229 -6.24 12.59 11.19
C THR A 229 -6.06 14.11 11.16
N LEU A 230 -7.05 14.86 11.66
CA LEU A 230 -7.00 16.31 11.76
C LEU A 230 -6.42 16.79 13.11
N ASP A 231 -6.22 15.91 14.07
CA ASP A 231 -5.47 16.13 15.28
C ASP A 231 -3.97 16.06 14.95
N ASP A 232 -3.26 17.18 15.06
CA ASP A 232 -1.85 17.28 14.66
C ASP A 232 -0.92 16.46 15.58
N GLU A 233 -1.19 16.38 16.87
CA GLU A 233 -0.40 15.58 17.79
C GLU A 233 -0.51 14.09 17.47
N LYS A 234 -1.73 13.61 17.19
CA LYS A 234 -1.96 12.25 16.71
C LYS A 234 -1.30 12.03 15.35
N HIS A 235 -1.36 13.03 14.45
CA HIS A 235 -0.76 12.91 13.12
C HIS A 235 0.76 12.75 13.23
N VAL A 236 1.44 13.61 14.00
CA VAL A 236 2.89 13.49 14.25
C VAL A 236 3.24 12.15 14.89
N LYS A 237 2.49 11.75 15.92
CA LYS A 237 2.73 10.47 16.62
C LYS A 237 2.68 9.26 15.70
N TRP A 238 1.70 9.21 14.79
CA TRP A 238 1.40 8.03 14.02
C TRP A 238 1.94 8.02 12.59
N THR A 239 2.30 9.18 12.05
CA THR A 239 2.83 9.32 10.68
C THR A 239 4.23 9.88 10.61
N GLY A 240 4.72 10.46 11.73
CA GLY A 240 6.04 11.08 11.83
C GLY A 240 6.11 12.53 11.34
N VAL A 241 5.01 13.12 10.85
CA VAL A 241 4.98 14.50 10.35
C VAL A 241 3.71 15.24 10.82
N SER A 242 3.77 16.59 10.88
CA SER A 242 2.60 17.44 11.13
C SER A 242 1.65 17.43 9.94
N ASN A 243 0.33 17.56 10.21
CA ASN A 243 -0.69 17.71 9.17
C ASN A 243 -0.86 19.17 8.69
N THR A 244 -0.23 20.14 9.31
CA THR A 244 -0.39 21.58 9.00
C THR A 244 -0.22 21.85 7.50
N LEU A 245 0.89 21.38 6.93
CA LEU A 245 1.18 21.55 5.49
C LEU A 245 0.16 20.86 4.60
N ILE A 246 -0.34 19.70 5.01
CA ILE A 246 -1.36 18.93 4.29
C ILE A 246 -2.66 19.72 4.22
N ILE A 247 -3.11 20.27 5.34
CA ILE A 247 -4.35 21.05 5.43
C ILE A 247 -4.22 22.38 4.68
N GLU A 248 -3.05 23.03 4.73
CA GLU A 248 -2.76 24.22 3.94
C GLU A 248 -2.85 23.93 2.43
N ASN A 249 -2.24 22.84 1.98
CA ASN A 249 -2.27 22.42 0.58
C ASN A 249 -3.71 22.04 0.15
N ALA A 250 -4.49 21.38 1.01
CA ALA A 250 -5.90 21.10 0.73
C ALA A 250 -6.70 22.37 0.44
N LYS A 251 -6.50 23.44 1.25
CA LYS A 251 -7.17 24.74 1.06
C LYS A 251 -6.73 25.41 -0.25
N ARG A 252 -5.44 25.44 -0.53
CA ARG A 252 -4.91 25.98 -1.79
C ARG A 252 -5.41 25.22 -3.01
N LEU A 253 -5.48 23.88 -2.94
CA LEU A 253 -6.10 23.07 -4.00
C LEU A 253 -7.55 23.48 -4.25
N ALA A 254 -8.34 23.70 -3.19
CA ALA A 254 -9.71 24.15 -3.31
C ALA A 254 -9.80 25.55 -3.95
N GLU A 255 -8.92 26.48 -3.58
CA GLU A 255 -8.85 27.84 -4.18
C GLU A 255 -8.56 27.79 -5.69
N THR A 256 -7.84 26.78 -6.19
CA THR A 256 -7.61 26.59 -7.63
C THR A 256 -8.80 25.97 -8.36
N GLY A 257 -9.85 25.55 -7.64
CA GLY A 257 -11.00 24.81 -8.20
C GLY A 257 -10.66 23.36 -8.59
N LYS A 258 -9.50 22.84 -8.19
CA LYS A 258 -9.12 21.45 -8.48
C LYS A 258 -10.03 20.49 -7.74
N LEU A 259 -10.58 19.52 -8.47
CA LEU A 259 -11.46 18.50 -7.92
C LEU A 259 -10.68 17.53 -7.03
N MET A 260 -11.27 17.17 -5.90
CA MET A 260 -10.65 16.24 -4.96
C MET A 260 -11.66 15.27 -4.33
N ARG A 261 -11.16 14.13 -3.93
CA ARG A 261 -11.83 13.21 -3.01
C ARG A 261 -10.99 13.11 -1.76
N LEU A 262 -11.61 13.23 -0.59
CA LEU A 262 -10.91 13.04 0.68
C LEU A 262 -10.90 11.55 1.02
N ARG A 263 -9.74 10.98 1.26
CA ARG A 263 -9.56 9.57 1.63
C ARG A 263 -9.26 9.46 3.11
N LEU A 264 -10.08 8.70 3.82
CA LEU A 264 -10.05 8.60 5.28
C LEU A 264 -9.69 7.18 5.71
N PRO A 265 -8.42 6.86 5.90
CA PRO A 265 -8.04 5.59 6.52
C PRO A 265 -8.50 5.57 7.98
N ILE A 266 -9.36 4.61 8.31
CA ILE A 266 -9.90 4.44 9.67
C ILE A 266 -9.13 3.35 10.38
N ILE A 267 -8.39 3.74 11.41
CA ILE A 267 -7.38 2.93 12.06
C ILE A 267 -7.65 2.83 13.56
N HIS A 268 -7.53 1.61 14.10
CA HIS A 268 -7.59 1.35 15.54
C HIS A 268 -6.62 2.29 16.30
N ASP A 269 -7.00 2.73 17.48
CA ASP A 269 -6.21 3.60 18.36
C ASP A 269 -5.81 4.98 17.79
N VAL A 270 -6.17 5.25 16.52
CA VAL A 270 -5.88 6.53 15.85
C VAL A 270 -7.15 7.39 15.75
N ASN A 271 -8.16 6.90 15.04
CA ASN A 271 -9.37 7.65 14.73
C ASN A 271 -10.67 6.81 14.68
N TYR A 272 -10.61 5.47 14.86
CA TYR A 272 -11.77 4.59 14.72
C TYR A 272 -12.87 4.86 15.77
N TRP A 273 -12.51 5.05 17.04
CA TRP A 273 -13.47 5.30 18.12
C TRP A 273 -13.77 6.78 18.36
N ASP A 274 -13.09 7.66 17.60
CA ASP A 274 -13.14 9.11 17.77
C ASP A 274 -14.18 9.71 16.83
N LEU A 275 -15.41 9.87 17.28
CA LEU A 275 -16.49 10.49 16.50
C LEU A 275 -16.30 12.00 16.30
N GLU A 276 -15.36 12.65 16.97
CA GLU A 276 -14.96 14.04 16.65
C GLU A 276 -14.20 14.10 15.33
N HIS A 277 -13.47 13.04 14.98
CA HIS A 277 -12.74 12.99 13.70
C HIS A 277 -13.67 13.15 12.48
N PRO A 278 -14.76 12.37 12.30
CA PRO A 278 -15.67 12.59 11.15
C PRO A 278 -16.35 13.97 11.18
N ARG A 279 -16.63 14.55 12.36
CA ARG A 279 -17.16 15.93 12.46
C ARG A 279 -16.14 16.97 11.99
N ALA A 280 -14.88 16.82 12.37
CA ALA A 280 -13.79 17.68 11.91
C ALA A 280 -13.55 17.54 10.39
N VAL A 281 -13.68 16.33 9.84
CA VAL A 281 -13.63 16.09 8.39
C VAL A 281 -14.78 16.81 7.68
N VAL A 282 -16.00 16.74 8.20
CA VAL A 282 -17.16 17.49 7.67
C VAL A 282 -16.88 18.98 7.67
N ALA A 283 -16.32 19.51 8.77
CA ALA A 283 -15.98 20.93 8.85
C ALA A 283 -14.93 21.34 7.80
N LEU A 284 -13.89 20.51 7.62
CA LEU A 284 -12.88 20.73 6.58
C LEU A 284 -13.51 20.65 5.18
N ALA A 285 -14.29 19.61 4.88
CA ALA A 285 -14.90 19.44 3.57
C ALA A 285 -15.82 20.62 3.20
N ARG A 286 -16.60 21.16 4.17
CA ARG A 286 -17.38 22.38 3.99
C ARG A 286 -16.52 23.61 3.70
N GLN A 287 -15.35 23.73 4.34
CA GLN A 287 -14.39 24.81 4.08
C GLN A 287 -13.77 24.71 2.68
N LEU A 288 -13.53 23.48 2.18
CA LEU A 288 -12.99 23.23 0.85
C LEU A 288 -14.05 23.40 -0.27
N GLY A 289 -15.34 23.42 0.09
CA GLY A 289 -16.46 23.73 -0.81
C GLY A 289 -16.63 22.74 -1.96
N ASP A 290 -17.00 23.25 -3.13
CA ASP A 290 -17.36 22.47 -4.32
C ASP A 290 -16.19 21.67 -4.93
N SER A 291 -14.97 21.94 -4.49
CA SER A 291 -13.79 21.12 -4.87
C SER A 291 -13.87 19.70 -4.34
N VAL A 292 -14.58 19.46 -3.23
CA VAL A 292 -14.76 18.12 -2.64
C VAL A 292 -15.92 17.41 -3.32
N GLN A 293 -15.62 16.49 -4.22
CA GLN A 293 -16.63 15.69 -4.92
C GLN A 293 -17.06 14.44 -4.13
N GLY A 294 -16.19 13.92 -3.27
CA GLY A 294 -16.50 12.73 -2.50
C GLY A 294 -15.58 12.53 -1.31
N ILE A 295 -16.03 11.66 -0.42
CA ILE A 295 -15.29 11.23 0.76
C ILE A 295 -15.28 9.70 0.79
N ASP A 296 -14.07 9.13 0.75
CA ASP A 296 -13.86 7.69 0.72
C ASP A 296 -13.37 7.22 2.09
N ILE A 297 -14.20 6.49 2.80
CA ILE A 297 -13.88 5.88 4.10
C ILE A 297 -13.17 4.57 3.82
N LEU A 298 -11.95 4.40 4.33
CA LEU A 298 -11.09 3.25 4.09
C LEU A 298 -10.89 2.46 5.38
N PRO A 299 -11.65 1.39 5.60
CA PRO A 299 -11.53 0.56 6.79
C PRO A 299 -10.15 -0.09 6.90
N TYR A 300 -9.59 -0.17 8.12
CA TYR A 300 -8.35 -0.89 8.39
C TYR A 300 -8.46 -2.36 7.97
N HIS A 301 -7.39 -2.86 7.36
CA HIS A 301 -7.19 -4.29 7.09
C HIS A 301 -5.75 -4.72 7.36
N SER A 302 -5.57 -5.96 7.79
CA SER A 302 -4.29 -6.52 8.23
C SER A 302 -3.38 -7.02 7.09
N LEU A 303 -3.72 -6.78 5.80
CA LEU A 303 -2.96 -7.30 4.65
C LEU A 303 -1.50 -6.81 4.60
N SER A 304 -1.21 -5.64 5.17
CA SER A 304 0.15 -5.12 5.28
C SER A 304 1.03 -5.88 6.29
N GLU A 305 0.43 -6.68 7.18
CA GLU A 305 1.18 -7.48 8.16
C GLU A 305 2.17 -8.42 7.46
N SER A 306 1.70 -9.18 6.46
CA SER A 306 2.55 -10.09 5.70
C SER A 306 3.66 -9.37 4.92
N LYS A 307 3.39 -8.16 4.40
CA LYS A 307 4.40 -7.35 3.72
C LYS A 307 5.49 -6.88 4.69
N ASN A 308 5.13 -6.42 5.89
CA ASN A 308 6.08 -6.04 6.93
C ASN A 308 6.93 -7.23 7.38
N GLU A 309 6.33 -8.40 7.57
CA GLU A 309 7.05 -9.63 7.89
C GLU A 309 8.08 -9.99 6.80
N ARG A 310 7.69 -9.95 5.54
CA ARG A 310 8.60 -10.18 4.40
C ARG A 310 9.73 -9.15 4.30
N LEU A 311 9.50 -7.91 4.77
CA LEU A 311 10.53 -6.87 4.89
C LEU A 311 11.39 -7.03 6.15
N GLY A 312 11.05 -7.95 7.06
CA GLY A 312 11.70 -8.10 8.36
C GLY A 312 11.45 -6.93 9.31
N ARG A 313 10.31 -6.26 9.17
CA ARG A 313 9.89 -5.12 9.99
C ARG A 313 8.87 -5.55 11.03
N GLN A 314 8.94 -4.93 12.21
CA GLN A 314 7.86 -5.02 13.19
C GLN A 314 6.66 -4.21 12.69
N TYR A 315 5.47 -4.79 12.83
CA TYR A 315 4.22 -4.11 12.50
C TYR A 315 3.43 -3.82 13.76
N PHE A 316 3.13 -2.55 14.01
CA PHE A 316 2.48 -2.12 15.27
C PHE A 316 1.10 -2.76 15.43
N PHE A 317 0.32 -2.82 14.34
CA PHE A 317 -1.06 -3.34 14.36
C PHE A 317 -1.13 -4.86 14.10
N LYS A 318 -0.06 -5.61 14.40
CA LYS A 318 -0.05 -7.07 14.25
C LYS A 318 -1.14 -7.72 15.09
N GLY A 319 -2.02 -8.49 14.44
CA GLY A 319 -3.13 -9.19 15.10
C GLY A 319 -4.35 -8.32 15.42
N PHE A 320 -4.37 -7.04 15.04
CA PHE A 320 -5.58 -6.23 15.15
C PHE A 320 -6.65 -6.73 14.17
N PRO A 321 -7.93 -6.74 14.56
CA PRO A 321 -9.00 -7.19 13.68
C PRO A 321 -9.20 -6.22 12.50
N ASN A 322 -9.66 -6.75 11.36
CA ASN A 322 -10.10 -5.94 10.26
C ASN A 322 -11.36 -5.15 10.63
N LEU A 323 -11.50 -3.95 10.09
CA LEU A 323 -12.73 -3.18 10.14
C LEU A 323 -13.56 -3.43 8.88
N TYR A 324 -14.87 -3.48 9.04
CA TYR A 324 -15.83 -3.69 7.96
C TYR A 324 -16.81 -2.52 7.90
N LYS A 325 -17.63 -2.48 6.86
CA LYS A 325 -18.62 -1.43 6.69
C LYS A 325 -19.57 -1.32 7.89
N GLU A 326 -19.96 -2.46 8.45
CA GLU A 326 -20.86 -2.56 9.60
C GLU A 326 -20.28 -1.90 10.87
N ASP A 327 -18.95 -1.87 10.99
CA ASP A 327 -18.26 -1.28 12.14
C ASP A 327 -18.19 0.27 12.03
N LEU A 328 -18.52 0.85 10.87
CA LEU A 328 -18.34 2.27 10.57
C LEU A 328 -19.66 3.05 10.32
N GLN A 329 -20.79 2.47 10.69
CA GLN A 329 -22.12 3.06 10.40
C GLN A 329 -22.31 4.46 10.97
N ASP A 330 -21.91 4.69 12.23
CA ASP A 330 -22.01 6.01 12.85
C ASP A 330 -21.08 7.02 12.20
N TYR A 331 -19.86 6.57 11.82
CA TYR A 331 -18.89 7.39 11.12
C TYR A 331 -19.40 7.80 9.73
N GLU A 332 -19.89 6.83 8.95
CA GLU A 332 -20.52 7.06 7.63
C GLU A 332 -21.71 8.03 7.74
N LYS A 333 -22.59 7.82 8.74
CA LYS A 333 -23.76 8.66 8.95
C LYS A 333 -23.38 10.11 9.19
N ILE A 334 -22.41 10.39 10.08
CA ILE A 334 -21.96 11.76 10.37
C ILE A 334 -21.47 12.45 9.10
N ILE A 335 -20.71 11.74 8.26
CA ILE A 335 -20.19 12.32 7.02
C ILE A 335 -21.30 12.56 5.99
N ARG A 336 -22.23 11.61 5.81
CA ARG A 336 -23.36 11.76 4.87
C ARG A 336 -24.29 12.88 5.25
N ASP A 337 -24.60 13.03 6.54
CA ASP A 337 -25.45 14.11 7.04
C ASP A 337 -24.72 15.47 6.99
N GLY A 338 -23.40 15.45 6.80
CA GLY A 338 -22.55 16.64 6.80
C GLY A 338 -22.57 17.48 5.54
N GLY A 339 -22.92 16.94 4.36
CA GLY A 339 -22.90 17.70 3.11
C GLY A 339 -23.27 16.87 1.87
N PRO A 340 -23.26 17.50 0.68
CA PRO A 340 -23.79 16.91 -0.55
C PRO A 340 -22.80 16.01 -1.31
N TRP A 341 -21.61 15.74 -0.75
CA TRP A 341 -20.60 14.90 -1.38
C TRP A 341 -21.02 13.43 -1.44
N GLU A 342 -20.50 12.73 -2.44
CA GLU A 342 -20.61 11.28 -2.50
C GLU A 342 -19.79 10.65 -1.36
N VAL A 343 -20.36 9.68 -0.63
CA VAL A 343 -19.65 8.95 0.42
C VAL A 343 -19.57 7.48 0.05
N THR A 344 -18.34 6.97 -0.03
CA THR A 344 -18.10 5.55 -0.26
C THR A 344 -17.41 4.91 0.96
N ILE A 345 -17.65 3.62 1.17
CA ILE A 345 -16.84 2.80 2.06
C ILE A 345 -16.14 1.80 1.16
N GLY A 346 -14.84 2.04 0.93
CA GLY A 346 -13.99 1.24 0.06
C GLY A 346 -13.11 0.28 0.86
N GLY A 347 -12.41 -0.61 0.14
CA GLY A 347 -11.43 -1.53 0.69
C GLY A 347 -11.67 -2.97 0.27
N LEU A 348 -10.63 -3.80 0.42
CA LEU A 348 -10.58 -5.22 -0.01
C LEU A 348 -11.57 -6.14 0.73
N LEU A 349 -12.17 -5.70 1.84
CA LEU A 349 -12.97 -6.53 2.74
C LEU A 349 -14.40 -5.99 2.85
N GLY A 350 -15.12 -5.91 1.72
CA GLY A 350 -16.43 -5.24 1.64
C GLY A 350 -17.51 -5.67 2.65
N VAL A 351 -17.63 -6.94 3.05
CA VAL A 351 -18.69 -7.43 3.94
C VAL A 351 -18.13 -8.51 4.88
N LYS A 352 -18.49 -8.42 6.17
CA LYS A 352 -18.18 -9.44 7.16
C LYS A 352 -18.88 -10.73 6.77
N LYS A 353 -18.12 -11.78 6.44
CA LYS A 353 -18.72 -13.10 6.24
C LYS A 353 -19.32 -13.53 7.58
N SER A 354 -20.65 -13.72 7.62
CA SER A 354 -21.32 -14.37 8.76
C SER A 354 -20.64 -15.74 9.01
N GLN A 355 -20.12 -15.91 10.21
CA GLN A 355 -19.59 -17.19 10.70
C GLN A 355 -20.71 -18.21 10.85
#